data_d330ee12c9a16775b415f9566d56054d
#
_entry.id   d330ee12c9a16775b415f9566d56054d
#
_cell.length_a   1.000
_cell.length_b   1.000
_cell.length_c   1.000
_cell.angle_alpha   90.00
_cell.angle_beta   90.00
_cell.angle_gamma   90.00
#
_symmetry.space_group_name_H-M   'P 1'
#
loop_
_entity.id
_entity.type
_entity.pdbx_description
1 polymer ?
#
loop_
_entity_poly.entity_id
_entity_poly.type
_entity_poly.pdbx_seq_one_letter_code
_entity_poly.pdbx_strand_id
1 'polypeptide(L)'
;MASIRSLAGCIDVSGGFTILGEFFGFWRRRLPPDPTGARVAVSLLSQARLLRGEHIHLNVVAVGSDSFTDAEDQQIDYSLYRIRNIYAAVGVGVGRVRHYGVLAADAGGLDNVTSEDEMEEIAQTWRVDNDGIDVFIPFAMNVPSGGGFLLGLSPVPGPCEEKDDKGMNGSMVGMFGSEQTSRSFSHEVGHYLGLEHRNGSPTNLMCQSGSASSIRNSVVLWASQGNDMKAHCLCKDNC
;
A
#
# COMPACT_ATOMS: atom_id res chain seq x y z
N MET A 1 24.51 11.96 18.20
CA MET A 1 23.03 11.88 18.29
C MET A 1 22.48 12.74 17.16
N ALA A 2 21.93 12.14 16.11
CA ALA A 2 21.28 12.89 15.04
C ALA A 2 19.91 13.34 15.55
N SER A 3 19.65 14.62 15.47
CA SER A 3 18.40 15.23 15.94
C SER A 3 17.21 14.66 15.20
N ILE A 4 16.17 14.26 15.93
CA ILE A 4 14.84 13.86 15.41
C ILE A 4 14.26 14.94 14.46
N ARG A 5 14.71 16.18 14.60
CA ARG A 5 14.31 17.32 13.76
C ARG A 5 14.69 17.17 12.28
N SER A 6 15.71 16.39 11.93
CA SER A 6 16.14 16.20 10.54
C SER A 6 15.28 15.18 9.76
N LEU A 7 14.43 14.43 10.45
CA LEU A 7 13.53 13.45 9.86
C LEU A 7 12.08 13.96 9.73
N ALA A 8 11.81 15.18 10.19
CA ALA A 8 10.44 15.74 10.24
C ALA A 8 9.81 15.92 8.84
N GLY A 9 10.61 15.97 7.78
CA GLY A 9 10.10 16.00 6.40
C GLY A 9 9.70 14.61 5.86
N CYS A 10 10.24 13.53 6.43
CA CYS A 10 10.04 12.17 5.97
C CYS A 10 9.14 11.34 6.88
N ILE A 11 9.04 11.74 8.14
CA ILE A 11 8.10 11.15 9.08
C ILE A 11 7.16 12.27 9.50
N ASP A 12 5.92 12.21 9.03
CA ASP A 12 4.89 13.06 9.60
C ASP A 12 4.53 12.51 10.99
N VAL A 13 5.30 12.94 12.00
CA VAL A 13 5.03 12.61 13.42
C VAL A 13 3.92 13.47 14.01
N SER A 14 3.46 14.49 13.28
CA SER A 14 2.39 15.37 13.76
C SER A 14 1.01 14.75 13.59
N GLY A 15 0.93 13.60 12.89
CA GLY A 15 -0.35 12.96 12.62
C GLY A 15 -1.31 13.90 11.90
N GLY A 16 -0.77 14.78 11.06
CA GLY A 16 -1.52 15.73 10.28
C GLY A 16 -2.38 15.02 9.26
N PHE A 17 -3.54 14.58 9.72
CA PHE A 17 -4.61 14.12 8.88
C PHE A 17 -5.21 15.34 8.19
N THR A 18 -5.06 15.43 6.90
CA THR A 18 -5.94 16.27 6.12
C THR A 18 -7.17 15.43 5.83
N ILE A 19 -8.18 15.60 6.66
CA ILE A 19 -9.45 14.93 6.51
C ILE A 19 -10.33 15.83 5.66
N LEU A 20 -10.83 15.26 4.59
CA LEU A 20 -12.21 15.53 4.20
C LEU A 20 -13.06 14.50 4.98
N GLY A 21 -13.31 14.78 6.28
CA GLY A 21 -14.06 13.90 7.16
C GLY A 21 -13.24 13.27 8.29
N GLU A 22 -13.72 13.31 9.50
CA GLU A 22 -13.06 12.96 10.75
C GLU A 22 -12.53 11.51 10.82
N PHE A 23 -11.21 11.32 10.76
CA PHE A 23 -10.53 10.04 11.02
C PHE A 23 -9.58 10.14 12.23
N PHE A 24 -10.13 10.42 13.41
CA PHE A 24 -9.36 10.62 14.64
C PHE A 24 -9.08 9.34 15.45
N GLY A 25 -9.13 8.16 14.90
CA GLY A 25 -8.97 6.92 15.67
C GLY A 25 -7.77 6.04 15.34
N PHE A 26 -7.22 6.19 14.16
CA PHE A 26 -6.40 5.19 13.49
C PHE A 26 -5.03 4.93 14.15
N TRP A 27 -4.34 5.94 14.65
CA TRP A 27 -2.96 5.83 15.14
C TRP A 27 -2.82 5.40 16.59
N ARG A 28 -3.90 5.24 17.35
CA ARG A 28 -3.85 4.84 18.76
C ARG A 28 -4.11 3.36 19.02
N ARG A 29 -4.44 2.59 17.98
CA ARG A 29 -4.72 1.17 18.14
C ARG A 29 -3.43 0.36 18.16
N ARG A 30 -3.36 -0.61 19.07
CA ARG A 30 -2.30 -1.62 19.05
C ARG A 30 -2.46 -2.43 17.76
N LEU A 31 -1.36 -2.58 17.02
CA LEU A 31 -1.33 -3.51 15.87
C LEU A 31 -1.88 -4.87 16.29
N PRO A 32 -2.74 -5.49 15.46
CA PRO A 32 -3.24 -6.80 15.76
C PRO A 32 -2.09 -7.79 15.96
N PRO A 33 -2.25 -8.81 16.80
CA PRO A 33 -1.25 -9.85 16.98
C PRO A 33 -1.00 -10.53 15.64
N ASP A 34 0.28 -10.70 15.26
CA ASP A 34 0.69 -11.48 14.09
C ASP A 34 0.22 -12.93 14.26
N PRO A 35 -0.71 -13.40 13.44
CA PRO A 35 -1.23 -14.75 13.59
C PRO A 35 -0.20 -15.85 13.33
N THR A 36 0.94 -15.51 12.69
CA THR A 36 2.00 -16.49 12.39
C THR A 36 3.05 -16.61 13.48
N GLY A 37 3.04 -15.72 14.49
CA GLY A 37 4.03 -15.72 15.58
C GLY A 37 5.48 -15.45 15.15
N ALA A 38 5.72 -15.21 13.86
CA ALA A 38 7.05 -15.06 13.27
C ALA A 38 7.47 -13.58 13.16
N ARG A 39 7.33 -12.80 14.25
CA ARG A 39 7.67 -11.38 14.21
C ARG A 39 9.15 -11.13 14.39
N VAL A 40 9.76 -10.67 13.34
CA VAL A 40 10.88 -9.73 13.46
C VAL A 40 10.32 -8.33 13.18
N ALA A 41 9.80 -7.66 14.19
CA ALA A 41 9.47 -6.26 14.08
C ALA A 41 10.76 -5.51 13.76
N VAL A 42 10.81 -4.88 12.58
CA VAL A 42 11.90 -3.93 12.28
C VAL A 42 11.81 -2.83 13.32
N SER A 43 12.85 -2.68 14.14
CA SER A 43 12.85 -1.69 15.22
C SER A 43 12.63 -0.30 14.63
N LEU A 44 12.04 0.62 15.41
CA LEU A 44 11.89 2.04 15.01
C LEU A 44 13.24 2.64 14.57
N LEU A 45 14.34 2.24 15.22
CA LEU A 45 15.68 2.69 14.85
C LEU A 45 16.10 2.18 13.46
N SER A 46 15.77 0.92 13.12
CA SER A 46 16.04 0.37 11.79
C SER A 46 15.18 1.04 10.73
N GLN A 47 13.90 1.29 11.02
CA GLN A 47 13.02 2.05 10.13
C GLN A 47 13.53 3.47 9.91
N ALA A 48 13.92 4.16 10.99
CA ALA A 48 14.50 5.51 10.88
C ALA A 48 15.82 5.54 10.09
N ARG A 49 16.60 4.45 10.11
CA ARG A 49 17.80 4.33 9.26
C ARG A 49 17.45 4.14 7.80
N LEU A 50 16.42 3.34 7.49
CA LEU A 50 15.95 3.15 6.12
C LEU A 50 15.43 4.44 5.50
N LEU A 51 14.81 5.32 6.30
CA LEU A 51 14.35 6.64 5.83
C LEU A 51 15.47 7.63 5.51
N ARG A 52 16.70 7.34 5.90
CA ARG A 52 17.89 8.09 5.47
C ARG A 52 18.51 7.56 4.17
N GLY A 53 18.05 6.40 3.72
CA GLY A 53 18.38 5.81 2.44
C GLY A 53 17.16 5.76 1.55
N GLU A 54 17.09 4.73 0.76
CA GLU A 54 16.01 4.51 -0.20
C GLU A 54 14.66 4.28 0.49
N HIS A 55 13.67 5.11 0.20
CA HIS A 55 12.33 4.98 0.77
C HIS A 55 11.25 5.50 -0.18
N ILE A 56 10.01 5.07 0.07
CA ILE A 56 8.81 5.53 -0.63
C ILE A 56 7.88 6.25 0.34
N HIS A 57 6.99 7.08 -0.21
CA HIS A 57 5.84 7.63 0.50
C HIS A 57 4.55 7.00 0.01
N LEU A 58 3.53 6.93 0.84
CA LEU A 58 2.23 6.35 0.52
C LEU A 58 1.09 7.32 0.83
N ASN A 59 0.09 7.33 -0.04
CA ASN A 59 -1.21 7.90 0.22
C ASN A 59 -2.22 6.74 0.23
N VAL A 60 -2.90 6.52 1.33
CA VAL A 60 -3.94 5.50 1.45
C VAL A 60 -5.29 6.20 1.30
N VAL A 61 -6.02 5.85 0.26
CA VAL A 61 -7.32 6.46 -0.07
C VAL A 61 -8.41 5.41 0.13
N ALA A 62 -9.19 5.54 1.22
CA ALA A 62 -10.32 4.67 1.51
C ALA A 62 -11.57 5.22 0.81
N VAL A 63 -12.17 4.45 -0.11
CA VAL A 63 -13.38 4.84 -0.86
C VAL A 63 -14.59 4.15 -0.25
N GLY A 64 -15.60 4.94 0.17
CA GLY A 64 -16.69 4.51 1.04
C GLY A 64 -16.25 4.44 2.51
N SER A 65 -15.38 5.37 2.94
CA SER A 65 -14.68 5.31 4.23
C SER A 65 -15.58 5.28 5.46
N ASP A 66 -16.78 5.86 5.39
CA ASP A 66 -17.79 5.85 6.44
C ASP A 66 -18.54 4.50 6.57
N SER A 67 -18.36 3.60 5.62
CA SER A 67 -18.88 2.22 5.64
C SER A 67 -17.88 1.23 6.25
N PHE A 68 -16.62 1.62 6.44
CA PHE A 68 -15.59 0.76 7.02
C PHE A 68 -15.86 0.52 8.51
N THR A 69 -15.70 -0.73 8.91
CA THR A 69 -15.74 -1.13 10.32
C THR A 69 -14.34 -1.12 10.92
N ASP A 70 -14.28 -1.27 12.24
CA ASP A 70 -13.02 -1.48 12.96
C ASP A 70 -12.17 -2.63 12.38
N ALA A 71 -12.81 -3.62 11.77
CA ALA A 71 -12.11 -4.78 11.19
C ALA A 71 -11.42 -4.42 9.86
N GLU A 72 -12.07 -3.64 9.01
CA GLU A 72 -11.46 -3.14 7.78
C GLU A 72 -10.33 -2.15 8.09
N ASP A 73 -10.53 -1.25 9.02
CA ASP A 73 -9.49 -0.33 9.49
C ASP A 73 -8.25 -1.08 9.98
N GLN A 74 -8.44 -2.16 10.76
CA GLN A 74 -7.34 -3.00 11.22
C GLN A 74 -6.60 -3.71 10.07
N GLN A 75 -7.29 -4.08 8.99
CA GLN A 75 -6.64 -4.65 7.81
C GLN A 75 -5.71 -3.64 7.13
N ILE A 76 -6.11 -2.38 7.05
CA ILE A 76 -5.28 -1.31 6.49
C ILE A 76 -4.05 -1.07 7.38
N ASP A 77 -4.24 -0.94 8.69
CA ASP A 77 -3.14 -0.77 9.65
C ASP A 77 -2.13 -1.91 9.57
N TYR A 78 -2.64 -3.14 9.50
CA TYR A 78 -1.81 -4.33 9.38
C TYR A 78 -1.06 -4.35 8.04
N SER A 79 -1.68 -3.88 6.97
CA SER A 79 -1.03 -3.77 5.66
C SER A 79 0.14 -2.79 5.68
N LEU A 80 -0.02 -1.64 6.33
CA LEU A 80 1.05 -0.66 6.52
C LEU A 80 2.20 -1.21 7.38
N TYR A 81 1.88 -1.99 8.40
CA TYR A 81 2.90 -2.69 9.18
C TYR A 81 3.65 -3.72 8.33
N ARG A 82 2.94 -4.51 7.54
CA ARG A 82 3.52 -5.59 6.73
C ARG A 82 4.41 -5.06 5.60
N ILE A 83 3.97 -4.06 4.84
CA ILE A 83 4.78 -3.49 3.75
C ILE A 83 6.11 -2.94 4.27
N ARG A 84 6.12 -2.29 5.43
CA ARG A 84 7.35 -1.81 6.08
C ARG A 84 8.33 -2.94 6.36
N ASN A 85 7.84 -4.08 6.84
CA ASN A 85 8.70 -5.24 7.13
C ASN A 85 9.18 -5.93 5.86
N ILE A 86 8.31 -6.11 4.87
CA ILE A 86 8.63 -6.77 3.60
C ILE A 86 9.69 -5.96 2.84
N TYR A 87 9.50 -4.66 2.69
CA TYR A 87 10.39 -3.81 1.93
C TYR A 87 11.71 -3.54 2.64
N ALA A 88 11.70 -3.49 3.97
CA ALA A 88 12.91 -3.38 4.78
C ALA A 88 13.91 -4.51 4.51
N ALA A 89 13.43 -5.71 4.16
CA ALA A 89 14.29 -6.87 3.85
C ALA A 89 15.17 -6.64 2.61
N VAL A 90 14.78 -5.73 1.71
CA VAL A 90 15.54 -5.35 0.51
C VAL A 90 16.07 -3.92 0.57
N GLY A 91 16.02 -3.30 1.75
CA GLY A 91 16.60 -1.99 2.01
C GLY A 91 15.76 -0.82 1.47
N VAL A 92 14.44 -0.99 1.31
CA VAL A 92 13.50 0.09 0.97
C VAL A 92 12.67 0.43 2.21
N GLY A 93 12.69 1.70 2.61
CA GLY A 93 11.89 2.21 3.71
C GLY A 93 10.48 2.63 3.26
N VAL A 94 9.54 2.74 4.20
CA VAL A 94 8.24 3.40 3.99
C VAL A 94 8.19 4.60 4.93
N GLY A 95 8.28 5.78 4.36
CA GLY A 95 8.35 7.05 5.09
C GLY A 95 6.98 7.59 5.46
N ARG A 96 6.63 8.76 4.87
CA ARG A 96 5.34 9.40 5.11
C ARG A 96 4.20 8.53 4.61
N VAL A 97 3.18 8.34 5.45
CA VAL A 97 1.90 7.73 5.07
C VAL A 97 0.80 8.75 5.37
N ARG A 98 0.03 9.10 4.36
CA ARG A 98 -1.15 9.95 4.50
C ARG A 98 -2.40 9.13 4.26
N HIS A 99 -3.45 9.42 5.03
CA HIS A 99 -4.76 8.77 4.89
C HIS A 99 -5.77 9.78 4.36
N TYR A 100 -6.57 9.32 3.43
CA TYR A 100 -7.67 10.07 2.81
C TYR A 100 -8.91 9.20 2.84
N GLY A 101 -10.07 9.83 3.01
CA GLY A 101 -11.35 9.14 2.96
C GLY A 101 -12.27 9.82 1.97
N VAL A 102 -12.93 9.02 1.13
CA VAL A 102 -14.06 9.42 0.30
C VAL A 102 -15.30 8.81 0.94
N LEU A 103 -16.30 9.63 1.26
CA LEU A 103 -17.55 9.13 1.84
C LEU A 103 -18.33 8.31 0.80
N ALA A 104 -19.09 7.31 1.23
CA ALA A 104 -19.92 6.51 0.34
C ALA A 104 -20.92 7.38 -0.48
N ALA A 105 -21.46 8.42 0.14
CA ALA A 105 -22.34 9.38 -0.53
C ALA A 105 -21.65 10.16 -1.67
N ASP A 106 -20.34 10.38 -1.57
CA ASP A 106 -19.52 11.10 -2.54
C ASP A 106 -18.86 10.17 -3.55
N ALA A 107 -18.86 8.87 -3.28
CA ALA A 107 -18.22 7.86 -4.12
C ALA A 107 -18.96 7.56 -5.43
N GLY A 108 -20.22 7.96 -5.56
CA GLY A 108 -21.02 7.75 -6.78
C GLY A 108 -21.22 6.27 -7.15
N GLY A 109 -21.06 5.35 -6.18
CA GLY A 109 -21.12 3.90 -6.37
C GLY A 109 -19.76 3.22 -6.52
N LEU A 110 -18.68 3.99 -6.68
CA LEU A 110 -17.31 3.49 -6.83
C LEU A 110 -16.69 2.94 -5.52
N ASP A 111 -17.42 3.00 -4.40
CA ASP A 111 -17.11 2.28 -3.18
C ASP A 111 -17.35 0.77 -3.29
N ASN A 112 -18.08 0.32 -4.32
CA ASN A 112 -18.31 -1.09 -4.66
C ASN A 112 -17.85 -1.40 -6.10
N VAL A 113 -16.58 -1.71 -6.27
CA VAL A 113 -15.92 -1.89 -7.57
C VAL A 113 -16.23 -3.25 -8.18
N THR A 114 -16.66 -3.26 -9.43
CA THR A 114 -17.06 -4.46 -10.19
C THR A 114 -16.34 -4.62 -11.54
N SER A 115 -15.57 -3.61 -11.96
CA SER A 115 -14.83 -3.63 -13.23
C SER A 115 -13.46 -2.94 -13.09
N GLU A 116 -12.55 -3.21 -14.05
CA GLU A 116 -11.27 -2.52 -14.14
C GLU A 116 -11.45 -1.04 -14.54
N ASP A 117 -12.46 -0.72 -15.36
CA ASP A 117 -12.78 0.66 -15.74
C ASP A 117 -13.13 1.52 -14.49
N GLU A 118 -13.90 0.95 -13.55
CA GLU A 118 -14.20 1.62 -12.28
C GLU A 118 -12.94 1.82 -11.40
N MET A 119 -11.99 0.87 -11.45
CA MET A 119 -10.70 1.05 -10.76
C MET A 119 -9.91 2.23 -11.34
N GLU A 120 -9.87 2.35 -12.68
CA GLU A 120 -9.23 3.48 -13.34
C GLU A 120 -9.93 4.80 -13.02
N GLU A 121 -11.27 4.82 -13.00
CA GLU A 121 -12.06 6.00 -12.63
C GLU A 121 -11.75 6.46 -11.21
N ILE A 122 -11.65 5.55 -10.23
CA ILE A 122 -11.22 5.85 -8.87
C ILE A 122 -9.83 6.51 -8.86
N ALA A 123 -8.88 5.87 -9.55
CA ALA A 123 -7.50 6.35 -9.58
C ALA A 123 -7.36 7.73 -10.23
N GLN A 124 -8.18 8.04 -11.23
CA GLN A 124 -8.21 9.35 -11.88
C GLN A 124 -8.91 10.41 -11.02
N THR A 125 -10.04 10.03 -10.39
CA THR A 125 -10.89 10.97 -9.65
C THR A 125 -10.25 11.41 -8.34
N TRP A 126 -9.64 10.49 -7.58
CA TRP A 126 -9.11 10.75 -6.24
C TRP A 126 -7.60 10.62 -6.12
N ARG A 127 -6.88 10.78 -7.22
CA ARG A 127 -5.42 10.89 -7.19
C ARG A 127 -4.97 11.98 -6.23
N VAL A 128 -3.88 11.74 -5.55
CA VAL A 128 -3.28 12.71 -4.64
C VAL A 128 -2.07 13.35 -5.29
N ASP A 129 -2.13 14.66 -5.51
CA ASP A 129 -1.05 15.41 -6.17
C ASP A 129 0.11 15.66 -5.20
N ASN A 130 0.92 14.64 -5.00
CA ASN A 130 2.16 14.69 -4.25
C ASN A 130 3.10 13.54 -4.66
N ASP A 131 4.24 13.43 -4.01
CA ASP A 131 5.29 12.45 -4.25
C ASP A 131 5.06 11.08 -3.59
N GLY A 132 3.86 10.77 -3.12
CA GLY A 132 3.48 9.47 -2.59
C GLY A 132 2.80 8.59 -3.62
N ILE A 133 2.96 7.28 -3.51
CA ILE A 133 2.19 6.30 -4.29
C ILE A 133 0.78 6.23 -3.72
N ASP A 134 -0.23 6.40 -4.57
CA ASP A 134 -1.62 6.27 -4.15
C ASP A 134 -2.01 4.80 -4.08
N VAL A 135 -2.62 4.43 -2.96
CA VAL A 135 -3.19 3.09 -2.75
C VAL A 135 -4.66 3.27 -2.42
N PHE A 136 -5.51 2.92 -3.36
CA PHE A 136 -6.95 3.00 -3.26
C PHE A 136 -7.52 1.72 -2.67
N ILE A 137 -8.38 1.87 -1.68
CA ILE A 137 -9.03 0.76 -1.00
C ILE A 137 -10.53 1.02 -1.01
N PRO A 138 -11.29 0.43 -1.97
CA PRO A 138 -12.73 0.54 -1.99
C PRO A 138 -13.34 -0.32 -0.87
N PHE A 139 -14.52 0.06 -0.39
CA PHE A 139 -15.26 -0.70 0.62
C PHE A 139 -15.52 -2.14 0.18
N ALA A 140 -15.88 -2.33 -1.09
CA ALA A 140 -16.01 -3.65 -1.69
C ALA A 140 -15.36 -3.72 -3.08
N MET A 141 -14.75 -4.86 -3.39
CA MET A 141 -14.15 -5.11 -4.70
C MET A 141 -14.48 -6.53 -5.17
N ASN A 142 -15.24 -6.63 -6.26
CA ASN A 142 -15.75 -7.87 -6.82
C ASN A 142 -15.50 -7.97 -8.32
N VAL A 143 -14.30 -7.64 -8.79
CA VAL A 143 -13.94 -7.64 -10.22
C VAL A 143 -13.60 -9.06 -10.67
N PRO A 144 -14.35 -9.64 -11.61
CA PRO A 144 -14.11 -11.00 -12.10
C PRO A 144 -12.78 -11.11 -12.85
N SER A 145 -12.00 -12.18 -12.57
CA SER A 145 -10.75 -12.45 -13.28
C SER A 145 -10.43 -13.96 -13.28
N GLY A 146 -10.25 -14.55 -14.45
CA GLY A 146 -9.70 -15.90 -14.62
C GLY A 146 -10.39 -17.02 -13.85
N GLY A 147 -11.69 -16.90 -13.56
CA GLY A 147 -12.47 -17.86 -12.76
C GLY A 147 -12.46 -17.57 -11.25
N GLY A 148 -11.97 -16.40 -10.85
CA GLY A 148 -12.00 -15.85 -9.50
C GLY A 148 -12.25 -14.35 -9.52
N PHE A 149 -11.69 -13.65 -8.55
CA PHE A 149 -11.74 -12.19 -8.45
C PHE A 149 -10.34 -11.61 -8.34
N LEU A 150 -10.16 -10.38 -8.84
CA LEU A 150 -8.93 -9.61 -8.61
C LEU A 150 -8.80 -9.31 -7.11
N LEU A 151 -7.57 -9.42 -6.61
CA LEU A 151 -7.21 -9.02 -5.25
C LEU A 151 -6.65 -7.61 -5.20
N GLY A 152 -6.17 -7.13 -6.34
CA GLY A 152 -5.65 -5.80 -6.59
C GLY A 152 -5.27 -5.62 -8.04
N LEU A 153 -4.91 -4.40 -8.40
CA LEU A 153 -4.45 -4.00 -9.73
C LEU A 153 -3.50 -2.81 -9.60
N SER A 154 -2.42 -2.83 -10.36
CA SER A 154 -1.46 -1.72 -10.39
C SER A 154 -0.76 -1.67 -11.75
N PRO A 155 -0.37 -0.48 -12.25
CA PRO A 155 0.50 -0.38 -13.43
C PRO A 155 1.89 -0.92 -13.13
N VAL A 156 2.61 -1.36 -14.17
CA VAL A 156 3.98 -1.90 -14.10
C VAL A 156 4.87 -1.25 -15.16
N PRO A 157 5.72 -0.29 -14.84
CA PRO A 157 5.76 0.51 -13.62
C PRO A 157 4.64 1.57 -13.58
N GLY A 158 4.40 2.12 -12.41
CA GLY A 158 3.53 3.28 -12.24
C GLY A 158 4.18 4.58 -12.75
N PRO A 159 3.37 5.62 -13.04
CA PRO A 159 3.88 6.93 -13.49
C PRO A 159 4.70 7.64 -12.41
N CYS A 160 5.69 8.42 -12.85
CA CYS A 160 6.60 9.17 -11.99
C CYS A 160 6.12 10.57 -11.66
N GLU A 161 5.74 11.30 -12.69
CA GLU A 161 5.31 12.68 -12.61
C GLU A 161 3.91 12.78 -13.23
N GLU A 162 3.17 13.83 -12.85
CA GLU A 162 1.84 14.11 -13.37
C GLU A 162 1.08 12.80 -13.58
N LYS A 163 0.56 12.26 -12.51
CA LYS A 163 -0.28 11.06 -12.57
C LYS A 163 -1.27 11.28 -13.70
N ASP A 164 -0.92 10.71 -14.84
CA ASP A 164 -1.48 11.04 -16.14
C ASP A 164 -3.01 10.91 -16.09
N ASP A 165 -3.73 11.73 -16.83
CA ASP A 165 -5.20 11.74 -16.82
C ASP A 165 -5.81 10.47 -17.44
N LYS A 166 -4.99 9.48 -17.79
CA LYS A 166 -5.41 8.22 -18.44
C LYS A 166 -4.79 7.01 -17.76
N GLY A 167 -5.62 6.01 -17.48
CA GLY A 167 -5.22 4.73 -16.93
C GLY A 167 -5.03 4.74 -15.40
N MET A 168 -4.50 3.65 -14.88
CA MET A 168 -4.25 3.46 -13.45
C MET A 168 -3.09 4.33 -12.97
N ASN A 169 -3.38 5.30 -12.13
CA ASN A 169 -2.39 6.23 -11.55
C ASN A 169 -1.99 5.87 -10.13
N GLY A 170 -2.38 4.72 -9.63
CA GLY A 170 -2.12 4.21 -8.31
C GLY A 170 -2.31 2.72 -8.24
N SER A 171 -2.25 2.16 -7.05
CA SER A 171 -2.50 0.75 -6.78
C SER A 171 -3.90 0.58 -6.20
N MET A 172 -4.70 -0.33 -6.75
CA MET A 172 -5.99 -0.73 -6.19
C MET A 172 -5.82 -1.98 -5.33
N VAL A 173 -6.45 -2.04 -4.16
CA VAL A 173 -6.35 -3.17 -3.25
C VAL A 173 -7.70 -3.47 -2.62
N GLY A 174 -8.19 -4.70 -2.82
CA GLY A 174 -9.39 -5.19 -2.16
C GLY A 174 -9.13 -5.71 -0.75
N MET A 175 -10.16 -5.72 0.09
CA MET A 175 -10.10 -6.23 1.45
C MET A 175 -10.61 -7.66 1.55
N PHE A 176 -9.71 -8.60 1.79
CA PHE A 176 -9.97 -10.05 1.83
C PHE A 176 -9.43 -10.73 3.10
N GLY A 177 -9.39 -9.97 4.20
CA GLY A 177 -8.80 -10.37 5.48
C GLY A 177 -7.32 -9.98 5.60
N SER A 178 -6.87 -9.76 6.83
CA SER A 178 -5.61 -9.07 7.16
C SER A 178 -4.38 -9.61 6.42
N GLU A 179 -4.19 -10.92 6.37
CA GLU A 179 -3.01 -11.51 5.70
C GLU A 179 -3.08 -11.34 4.18
N GLN A 180 -4.24 -11.59 3.58
CA GLN A 180 -4.39 -11.47 2.14
C GLN A 180 -4.32 -10.01 1.69
N THR A 181 -5.04 -9.12 2.39
CA THR A 181 -5.03 -7.68 2.10
C THR A 181 -3.62 -7.10 2.23
N SER A 182 -2.89 -7.42 3.30
CA SER A 182 -1.53 -6.92 3.51
C SER A 182 -0.53 -7.42 2.47
N ARG A 183 -0.69 -8.66 2.05
CA ARG A 183 0.12 -9.22 0.96
C ARG A 183 -0.20 -8.53 -0.37
N SER A 184 -1.50 -8.39 -0.72
CA SER A 184 -1.93 -7.71 -1.94
C SER A 184 -1.48 -6.26 -1.94
N PHE A 185 -1.65 -5.54 -0.83
CA PHE A 185 -1.16 -4.17 -0.68
C PHE A 185 0.33 -4.04 -1.03
N SER A 186 1.15 -4.91 -0.46
CA SER A 186 2.60 -4.89 -0.72
C SER A 186 2.93 -5.31 -2.15
N HIS A 187 2.17 -6.23 -2.74
CA HIS A 187 2.32 -6.74 -4.11
C HIS A 187 2.00 -5.64 -5.14
N GLU A 188 0.86 -4.97 -4.98
CA GLU A 188 0.43 -3.92 -5.92
C GLU A 188 1.37 -2.71 -5.87
N VAL A 189 1.80 -2.27 -4.68
CA VAL A 189 2.85 -1.25 -4.59
C VAL A 189 4.17 -1.73 -5.20
N GLY A 190 4.48 -3.02 -5.13
CA GLY A 190 5.62 -3.64 -5.82
C GLY A 190 5.51 -3.51 -7.34
N HIS A 191 4.34 -3.75 -7.91
CA HIS A 191 4.06 -3.51 -9.34
C HIS A 191 4.27 -2.04 -9.70
N TYR A 192 3.71 -1.14 -8.92
CA TYR A 192 3.91 0.31 -9.15
C TYR A 192 5.39 0.68 -9.21
N LEU A 193 6.22 0.04 -8.38
CA LEU A 193 7.68 0.21 -8.35
C LEU A 193 8.43 -0.60 -9.43
N GLY A 194 7.72 -1.16 -10.42
CA GLY A 194 8.29 -1.83 -11.58
C GLY A 194 8.52 -3.34 -11.42
N LEU A 195 8.02 -3.97 -10.37
CA LEU A 195 8.19 -5.41 -10.20
C LEU A 195 7.17 -6.19 -11.02
N GLU A 196 7.66 -7.09 -11.87
CA GLU A 196 6.85 -8.05 -12.62
C GLU A 196 6.54 -9.31 -11.81
N HIS A 197 5.52 -10.06 -12.23
CA HIS A 197 5.18 -11.35 -11.63
C HIS A 197 6.34 -12.38 -11.65
N ARG A 198 6.45 -13.18 -10.57
CA ARG A 198 7.45 -14.22 -10.36
C ARG A 198 6.78 -15.57 -10.05
N ASN A 199 6.01 -16.08 -10.99
CA ASN A 199 5.18 -17.27 -10.81
C ASN A 199 5.96 -18.58 -10.52
N GLY A 200 7.25 -18.64 -10.84
CA GLY A 200 8.12 -19.78 -10.52
C GLY A 200 8.59 -19.86 -9.05
N SER A 201 8.23 -18.89 -8.22
CA SER A 201 8.65 -18.84 -6.80
C SER A 201 7.46 -18.60 -5.88
N PRO A 202 6.92 -19.65 -5.26
CA PRO A 202 5.68 -19.55 -4.45
C PRO A 202 5.83 -18.75 -3.16
N THR A 203 7.05 -18.46 -2.72
CA THR A 203 7.29 -17.62 -1.53
C THR A 203 7.53 -16.15 -1.89
N ASN A 204 7.77 -15.84 -3.17
CA ASN A 204 8.05 -14.48 -3.61
C ASN A 204 6.80 -13.62 -3.53
N LEU A 205 6.95 -12.36 -3.11
CA LEU A 205 5.84 -11.40 -3.01
C LEU A 205 5.09 -11.25 -4.35
N MET A 206 5.84 -11.28 -5.47
CA MET A 206 5.29 -11.11 -6.82
C MET A 206 4.77 -12.41 -7.45
N CYS A 207 4.58 -13.47 -6.67
CA CYS A 207 3.92 -14.69 -7.12
C CYS A 207 2.42 -14.44 -7.28
N GLN A 208 1.89 -14.73 -8.48
CA GLN A 208 0.47 -14.65 -8.82
C GLN A 208 -0.18 -16.04 -8.92
N SER A 209 0.62 -17.08 -9.20
CA SER A 209 0.10 -18.43 -9.41
C SER A 209 -0.30 -19.10 -8.10
N GLY A 210 -1.53 -19.60 -8.05
CA GLY A 210 -2.08 -20.30 -6.90
C GLY A 210 -3.40 -19.70 -6.43
N SER A 211 -4.03 -20.33 -5.44
CA SER A 211 -5.20 -19.77 -4.78
C SER A 211 -4.80 -18.64 -3.83
N ALA A 212 -5.72 -17.72 -3.54
CA ALA A 212 -5.51 -16.66 -2.55
C ALA A 212 -4.97 -17.20 -1.22
N SER A 213 -5.47 -18.35 -0.77
CA SER A 213 -5.02 -18.99 0.46
C SER A 213 -3.58 -19.51 0.40
N SER A 214 -3.09 -19.90 -0.78
CA SER A 214 -1.71 -20.42 -0.93
C SER A 214 -0.69 -19.29 -1.06
N ILE A 215 -1.04 -18.16 -1.69
CA ILE A 215 -0.12 -17.04 -1.92
C ILE A 215 -0.12 -15.99 -0.81
N ARG A 216 -1.05 -16.02 0.13
CA ARG A 216 -1.12 -15.04 1.24
C ARG A 216 0.17 -14.94 2.07
N ASN A 217 0.99 -16.00 2.08
CA ASN A 217 2.29 -16.04 2.76
C ASN A 217 3.48 -15.78 1.83
N SER A 218 3.22 -15.45 0.56
CA SER A 218 4.25 -15.09 -0.43
C SER A 218 4.66 -13.65 -0.21
N VAL A 219 5.68 -13.44 0.65
CA VAL A 219 6.09 -12.12 1.15
C VAL A 219 7.60 -11.88 1.02
N VAL A 220 8.31 -12.79 0.36
CA VAL A 220 9.76 -12.66 0.17
C VAL A 220 10.06 -11.81 -1.06
N LEU A 221 10.95 -10.85 -0.92
CA LEU A 221 11.56 -10.12 -2.03
C LEU A 221 13.02 -10.54 -2.18
N TRP A 222 13.51 -10.55 -3.42
CA TRP A 222 14.91 -10.79 -3.71
C TRP A 222 15.69 -9.48 -3.78
N ALA A 223 16.98 -9.52 -3.55
CA ALA A 223 17.83 -8.33 -3.60
C ALA A 223 17.78 -7.62 -4.97
N SER A 224 17.67 -8.36 -6.08
CA SER A 224 17.46 -7.77 -7.41
C SER A 224 16.18 -6.97 -7.52
N GLN A 225 15.06 -7.48 -6.96
CA GLN A 225 13.80 -6.75 -6.91
C GLN A 225 13.92 -5.47 -6.08
N GLY A 226 14.66 -5.52 -4.97
CA GLY A 226 14.96 -4.31 -4.20
C GLY A 226 15.73 -3.26 -5.01
N ASN A 227 16.65 -3.67 -5.91
CA ASN A 227 17.34 -2.76 -6.80
C ASN A 227 16.39 -2.16 -7.86
N ASP A 228 15.50 -2.98 -8.41
CA ASP A 228 14.49 -2.51 -9.38
C ASP A 228 13.57 -1.47 -8.75
N MET A 229 13.08 -1.73 -7.51
CA MET A 229 12.26 -0.78 -6.75
C MET A 229 12.98 0.55 -6.50
N LYS A 230 14.28 0.50 -6.15
CA LYS A 230 15.09 1.70 -5.88
C LYS A 230 15.37 2.52 -7.13
N ALA A 231 15.33 1.92 -8.31
CA ALA A 231 15.46 2.63 -9.57
C ALA A 231 14.21 3.44 -9.95
N HIS A 232 13.08 3.21 -9.28
CA HIS A 232 11.84 3.93 -9.57
C HIS A 232 11.90 5.36 -9.00
N CYS A 233 11.42 6.33 -9.78
CA CYS A 233 11.47 7.76 -9.47
C CYS A 233 10.78 8.18 -8.16
N LEU A 234 9.77 7.43 -7.69
CA LEU A 234 9.13 7.65 -6.39
C LEU A 234 9.86 6.98 -5.23
N CYS A 235 10.93 6.22 -5.49
CA CYS A 235 11.86 5.81 -4.45
C CYS A 235 12.86 6.96 -4.23
N LYS A 236 12.82 7.56 -3.06
CA LYS A 236 13.64 8.71 -2.69
C LYS A 236 14.90 8.25 -1.99
N ASP A 237 16.00 8.91 -2.26
CA ASP A 237 17.23 8.79 -1.51
C ASP A 237 17.42 10.04 -0.64
N ASN A 238 17.68 9.83 0.62
CA ASN A 238 17.86 10.88 1.65
C ASN A 238 16.64 11.77 1.93
N CYS A 239 16.33 11.86 3.16
CA CYS A 239 15.38 12.85 3.69
C CYS A 239 16.06 14.14 4.14
#